data_079c8a6f2b83b216c4df5ccd11581066
#
_entry.id   079c8a6f2b83b216c4df5ccd11581066
#
_cell.length_a   1.000
_cell.length_b   1.000
_cell.length_c   1.000
_cell.angle_alpha   90.00
_cell.angle_beta   90.00
_cell.angle_gamma   90.00
#
_symmetry.space_group_name_H-M   'P 1'
#
loop_
_entity.id
_entity.type
_entity.pdbx_description
1 polymer ?
#
loop_
_entity_poly.entity_id
_entity_poly.type
_entity_poly.pdbx_seq_one_letter_code
_entity_poly.pdbx_strand_id
1 'polypeptide(L)'
;MDVDLQLFKNIMAEGRNNTDLLDSYSPNQFKSKERLIKLLKDQLILNTNFEIVILGCWYGSILIPSLKHSKRITAIDINPTTISIAKNRLFSHYENVDWITSDVFDENRYGRIKNANLIINTSCENMKSMKHLSALKESKAIFALQSNNMYEIHDSVNCVKSIDEFKKQLPDNAKVIVEDTIADDRGARFTLLGQL
;
A
#
# COMPACT_ATOMS: atom_id res chain seq x y z
N MET A 1 16.93 -6.38 12.38
CA MET A 1 16.20 -5.21 11.83
C MET A 1 16.78 -4.00 12.54
N ASP A 2 17.49 -3.14 11.82
CA ASP A 2 18.04 -1.93 12.44
C ASP A 2 16.89 -0.98 12.77
N VAL A 3 16.84 -0.55 14.02
CA VAL A 3 15.81 0.39 14.48
C VAL A 3 16.13 1.77 13.91
N ASP A 4 15.20 2.33 13.16
CA ASP A 4 15.31 3.72 12.70
C ASP A 4 14.92 4.67 13.84
N LEU A 5 15.94 5.09 14.61
CA LEU A 5 15.75 5.96 15.76
C LEU A 5 15.20 7.33 15.40
N GLN A 6 15.51 7.83 14.20
CA GLN A 6 14.96 9.11 13.76
C GLN A 6 13.46 8.99 13.48
N LEU A 7 13.04 7.95 12.75
CA LEU A 7 11.64 7.67 12.52
C LEU A 7 10.89 7.47 13.86
N PHE A 8 11.45 6.71 14.79
CA PHE A 8 10.83 6.51 16.10
C PHE A 8 10.60 7.84 16.85
N LYS A 9 11.60 8.73 16.89
CA LYS A 9 11.44 10.07 17.49
C LYS A 9 10.35 10.88 16.82
N ASN A 10 10.29 10.84 15.49
CA ASN A 10 9.28 11.56 14.69
C ASN A 10 7.86 11.04 14.98
N ILE A 11 7.68 9.71 15.08
CA ILE A 11 6.40 9.09 15.45
C ILE A 11 5.96 9.53 16.84
N MET A 12 6.88 9.49 17.82
CA MET A 12 6.58 9.89 19.20
C MET A 12 6.23 11.36 19.33
N ALA A 13 6.83 12.22 18.53
CA ALA A 13 6.52 13.66 18.52
C ALA A 13 5.17 13.96 17.87
N GLU A 14 4.89 13.40 16.69
CA GLU A 14 3.69 13.67 15.92
C GLU A 14 2.47 12.93 16.47
N GLY A 15 2.64 11.69 16.96
CA GLY A 15 1.55 10.85 17.45
C GLY A 15 0.87 11.35 18.73
N ARG A 16 1.50 12.26 19.50
CA ARG A 16 0.90 12.79 20.74
C ARG A 16 -0.49 13.41 20.52
N ASN A 17 -0.72 14.03 19.37
CA ASN A 17 -1.97 14.72 19.04
C ASN A 17 -2.59 14.20 17.73
N ASN A 18 -2.17 13.05 17.24
CA ASN A 18 -2.61 12.48 15.98
C ASN A 18 -2.94 10.98 16.15
N THR A 19 -4.18 10.72 16.58
CA THR A 19 -4.67 9.35 16.80
C THR A 19 -4.74 8.55 15.51
N ASP A 20 -5.01 9.19 14.37
CA ASP A 20 -5.03 8.58 13.05
C ASP A 20 -3.63 8.05 12.66
N LEU A 21 -2.57 8.83 12.95
CA LEU A 21 -1.21 8.37 12.80
C LEU A 21 -0.91 7.16 13.71
N LEU A 22 -1.34 7.20 14.96
CA LEU A 22 -1.14 6.07 15.87
C LEU A 22 -1.88 4.81 15.39
N ASP A 23 -3.09 4.94 14.84
CA ASP A 23 -3.81 3.82 14.25
C ASP A 23 -3.07 3.21 13.05
N SER A 24 -2.36 4.01 12.27
CA SER A 24 -1.52 3.50 11.18
C SER A 24 -0.39 2.56 11.64
N TYR A 25 -0.06 2.57 12.93
CA TYR A 25 0.85 1.67 13.62
C TYR A 25 0.14 0.65 14.52
N SER A 26 -1.18 0.50 14.42
CA SER A 26 -1.92 -0.47 15.23
C SER A 26 -1.49 -1.92 14.96
N PRO A 27 -1.67 -2.84 15.91
CA PRO A 27 -1.29 -4.26 15.74
C PRO A 27 -1.86 -4.89 14.46
N ASN A 28 -3.09 -4.50 14.07
CA ASN A 28 -3.74 -5.01 12.87
C ASN A 28 -3.09 -4.49 11.59
N GLN A 29 -2.69 -3.21 11.58
CA GLN A 29 -1.94 -2.63 10.47
C GLN A 29 -0.58 -3.30 10.33
N PHE A 30 0.14 -3.51 11.45
CA PHE A 30 1.40 -4.24 11.47
C PHE A 30 1.25 -5.66 10.92
N LYS A 31 0.35 -6.47 11.49
CA LYS A 31 0.12 -7.86 11.08
C LYS A 31 -0.14 -7.98 9.58
N SER A 32 -0.97 -7.09 9.05
CA SER A 32 -1.35 -7.08 7.63
C SER A 32 -0.17 -6.76 6.71
N LYS A 33 0.55 -5.65 6.97
CA LYS A 33 1.65 -5.20 6.12
C LYS A 33 2.90 -6.07 6.27
N GLU A 34 3.20 -6.53 7.49
CA GLU A 34 4.29 -7.47 7.74
C GLU A 34 4.07 -8.78 6.96
N ARG A 35 2.82 -9.29 6.97
CA ARG A 35 2.46 -10.47 6.17
C ARG A 35 2.67 -10.24 4.69
N LEU A 36 2.24 -9.08 4.15
CA LEU A 36 2.46 -8.71 2.76
C LEU A 36 3.95 -8.66 2.41
N ILE A 37 4.76 -7.98 3.23
CA ILE A 37 6.22 -7.88 3.03
C ILE A 37 6.87 -9.28 3.09
N LYS A 38 6.42 -10.14 4.00
CA LYS A 38 6.88 -11.53 4.07
C LYS A 38 6.58 -12.28 2.78
N LEU A 39 5.36 -12.20 2.27
CA LEU A 39 4.97 -12.85 1.00
C LEU A 39 5.83 -12.34 -0.17
N LEU A 40 6.08 -11.04 -0.26
CA LEU A 40 6.94 -10.46 -1.29
C LEU A 40 8.38 -11.00 -1.19
N LYS A 41 8.92 -11.18 0.02
CA LYS A 41 10.25 -11.76 0.25
C LYS A 41 10.29 -13.24 -0.11
N ASP A 42 9.30 -14.01 0.33
CA ASP A 42 9.20 -15.45 0.09
C ASP A 42 9.14 -15.77 -1.43
N GLN A 43 8.56 -14.88 -2.22
CA GLN A 43 8.51 -14.98 -3.69
C GLN A 43 9.73 -14.36 -4.39
N LEU A 44 10.75 -13.90 -3.65
CA LEU A 44 11.94 -13.22 -4.17
C LEU A 44 11.63 -11.99 -5.04
N ILE A 45 10.51 -11.32 -4.74
CA ILE A 45 10.03 -10.17 -5.53
C ILE A 45 10.79 -8.89 -5.17
N LEU A 46 11.18 -8.70 -3.90
CA LEU A 46 11.83 -7.47 -3.48
C LEU A 46 13.25 -7.37 -4.04
N ASN A 47 13.48 -6.27 -4.77
CA ASN A 47 14.76 -5.96 -5.41
C ASN A 47 15.10 -4.49 -5.17
N THR A 48 16.37 -4.21 -4.85
CA THR A 48 16.85 -2.84 -4.61
C THR A 48 16.78 -1.93 -5.84
N ASN A 49 16.74 -2.49 -7.04
CA ASN A 49 16.59 -1.73 -8.28
C ASN A 49 15.14 -1.41 -8.64
N PHE A 50 14.17 -1.82 -7.84
CA PHE A 50 12.77 -1.60 -8.15
C PHE A 50 12.33 -0.16 -7.94
N GLU A 51 11.55 0.32 -8.89
CA GLU A 51 10.67 1.48 -8.74
C GLU A 51 9.30 0.99 -8.28
N ILE A 52 8.92 1.38 -7.09
CA ILE A 52 7.71 0.91 -6.42
C ILE A 52 6.68 2.04 -6.39
N VAL A 53 5.43 1.73 -6.68
CA VAL A 53 4.31 2.65 -6.50
C VAL A 53 3.39 2.11 -5.41
N ILE A 54 3.08 2.93 -4.42
CA ILE A 54 2.12 2.63 -3.36
C ILE A 54 0.88 3.49 -3.59
N LEU A 55 -0.25 2.84 -3.83
CA LEU A 55 -1.55 3.46 -4.09
C LEU A 55 -2.37 3.49 -2.79
N GLY A 56 -2.88 4.67 -2.40
CA GLY A 56 -3.56 4.86 -1.13
C GLY A 56 -2.61 4.60 0.04
N CYS A 57 -1.47 5.31 0.04
CA CYS A 57 -0.38 4.99 0.96
C CYS A 57 -0.66 5.39 2.42
N TRP A 58 -1.69 6.23 2.66
CA TRP A 58 -1.93 6.84 3.96
C TRP A 58 -0.63 7.50 4.48
N TYR A 59 -0.20 7.23 5.71
CA TYR A 59 1.11 7.70 6.20
C TYR A 59 2.29 6.88 5.67
N GLY A 60 2.08 5.74 5.03
CA GLY A 60 3.15 4.83 4.60
C GLY A 60 3.90 4.13 5.74
N SER A 61 3.36 4.18 6.95
CA SER A 61 3.98 3.90 8.26
C SER A 61 4.82 2.63 8.31
N ILE A 62 4.35 1.53 7.75
CA ILE A 62 5.03 0.23 7.80
C ILE A 62 5.68 -0.09 6.44
N LEU A 63 5.02 0.28 5.35
CA LEU A 63 5.50 -0.04 4.01
C LEU A 63 6.77 0.74 3.65
N ILE A 64 6.81 2.06 3.91
CA ILE A 64 7.98 2.88 3.56
C ILE A 64 9.27 2.38 4.24
N PRO A 65 9.32 2.18 5.58
CA PRO A 65 10.53 1.65 6.21
C PRO A 65 10.89 0.25 5.73
N SER A 66 9.90 -0.60 5.43
CA SER A 66 10.13 -1.96 4.95
C SER A 66 10.71 -2.01 3.53
N LEU A 67 10.48 -0.96 2.73
CA LEU A 67 10.88 -0.85 1.33
C LEU A 67 12.01 0.16 1.09
N LYS A 68 12.58 0.74 2.14
CA LYS A 68 13.55 1.86 2.11
C LYS A 68 14.79 1.62 1.23
N HIS A 69 15.13 0.37 0.95
CA HIS A 69 16.28 0.01 0.11
C HIS A 69 15.94 -0.11 -1.38
N SER A 70 14.71 0.17 -1.79
CA SER A 70 14.32 0.22 -3.20
C SER A 70 14.93 1.44 -3.88
N LYS A 71 15.11 1.37 -5.20
CA LYS A 71 15.64 2.48 -6.00
C LYS A 71 14.82 3.75 -5.84
N ARG A 72 13.48 3.61 -5.89
CA ARG A 72 12.53 4.72 -5.72
C ARG A 72 11.20 4.19 -5.22
N ILE A 73 10.54 4.95 -4.38
CA ILE A 73 9.16 4.72 -3.95
C ILE A 73 8.33 5.94 -4.34
N THR A 74 7.24 5.75 -5.06
CA THR A 74 6.22 6.78 -5.28
C THR A 74 5.03 6.46 -4.40
N ALA A 75 4.79 7.29 -3.39
CA ALA A 75 3.70 7.14 -2.43
C ALA A 75 2.57 8.11 -2.80
N ILE A 76 1.40 7.60 -3.14
CA ILE A 76 0.25 8.38 -3.62
C ILE A 76 -0.90 8.24 -2.62
N ASP A 77 -1.45 9.36 -2.19
CA ASP A 77 -2.69 9.40 -1.39
C ASP A 77 -3.50 10.65 -1.72
N ILE A 78 -4.80 10.56 -1.58
CA ILE A 78 -5.70 11.68 -1.85
C ILE A 78 -5.68 12.74 -0.75
N ASN A 79 -5.27 12.37 0.48
CA ASN A 79 -5.30 13.25 1.65
C ASN A 79 -4.01 14.09 1.74
N PRO A 80 -4.09 15.42 1.50
CA PRO A 80 -2.93 16.30 1.52
C PRO A 80 -2.30 16.43 2.91
N THR A 81 -3.10 16.37 3.98
CA THR A 81 -2.61 16.48 5.36
C THR A 81 -1.76 15.27 5.70
N THR A 82 -2.23 14.07 5.38
CA THR A 82 -1.50 12.81 5.60
C THR A 82 -0.18 12.79 4.84
N ILE A 83 -0.20 13.15 3.56
CA ILE A 83 1.02 13.27 2.74
C ILE A 83 1.99 14.31 3.30
N SER A 84 1.49 15.47 3.74
CA SER A 84 2.35 16.51 4.32
C SER A 84 3.05 16.03 5.61
N ILE A 85 2.33 15.36 6.50
CA ILE A 85 2.89 14.80 7.74
C ILE A 85 3.91 13.72 7.40
N ALA A 86 3.56 12.78 6.54
CA ALA A 86 4.47 11.70 6.13
C ALA A 86 5.77 12.26 5.54
N LYS A 87 5.68 13.12 4.54
CA LYS A 87 6.82 13.71 3.85
C LYS A 87 7.71 14.55 4.75
N ASN A 88 7.12 15.50 5.49
CA ASN A 88 7.87 16.58 6.13
C ASN A 88 8.26 16.27 7.58
N ARG A 89 7.53 15.36 8.25
CA ARG A 89 7.71 15.08 9.67
C ARG A 89 8.17 13.66 9.95
N LEU A 90 7.58 12.65 9.29
CA LEU A 90 7.93 11.25 9.56
C LEU A 90 9.17 10.81 8.79
N PHE A 91 9.15 10.99 7.48
CA PHE A 91 10.12 10.41 6.54
C PHE A 91 10.96 11.45 5.80
N SER A 92 11.16 12.64 6.37
CA SER A 92 11.95 13.71 5.74
C SER A 92 13.40 13.32 5.44
N HIS A 93 13.91 12.28 6.07
CA HIS A 93 15.24 11.72 5.86
C HIS A 93 15.30 10.56 4.85
N TYR A 94 14.17 10.22 4.20
CA TYR A 94 14.09 9.20 3.15
C TYR A 94 14.13 9.88 1.78
N GLU A 95 15.32 9.96 1.17
CA GLU A 95 15.53 10.70 -0.08
C GLU A 95 14.96 10.00 -1.33
N ASN A 96 14.71 8.70 -1.24
CA ASN A 96 14.19 7.90 -2.35
C ASN A 96 12.65 7.80 -2.41
N VAL A 97 11.93 8.63 -1.65
CA VAL A 97 10.46 8.62 -1.62
C VAL A 97 9.87 9.88 -2.23
N ASP A 98 9.16 9.71 -3.33
CA ASP A 98 8.33 10.76 -3.96
C ASP A 98 6.92 10.72 -3.36
N TRP A 99 6.51 11.78 -2.66
CA TRP A 99 5.19 11.92 -2.07
C TRP A 99 4.27 12.71 -2.97
N ILE A 100 3.10 12.17 -3.30
CA ILE A 100 2.14 12.76 -4.24
C ILE A 100 0.76 12.81 -3.62
N THR A 101 0.20 14.02 -3.50
CA THR A 101 -1.23 14.20 -3.20
C THR A 101 -2.00 14.11 -4.50
N SER A 102 -2.77 13.04 -4.70
CA SER A 102 -3.59 12.84 -5.89
C SER A 102 -4.58 11.69 -5.70
N ASP A 103 -5.70 11.73 -6.42
CA ASP A 103 -6.48 10.53 -6.70
C ASP A 103 -5.61 9.56 -7.52
N VAL A 104 -5.57 8.28 -7.14
CA VAL A 104 -4.80 7.25 -7.85
C VAL A 104 -5.36 7.01 -9.27
N PHE A 105 -6.62 7.34 -9.52
CA PHE A 105 -7.28 7.26 -10.83
C PHE A 105 -7.07 8.50 -11.70
N ASP A 106 -6.32 9.52 -11.23
CA ASP A 106 -5.96 10.67 -12.05
C ASP A 106 -5.02 10.25 -13.18
N GLU A 107 -5.40 10.52 -14.42
CA GLU A 107 -4.65 10.17 -15.63
C GLU A 107 -3.23 10.78 -15.66
N ASN A 108 -3.01 11.89 -14.96
CA ASN A 108 -1.68 12.47 -14.80
C ASN A 108 -0.69 11.54 -14.05
N ARG A 109 -1.18 10.49 -13.38
CA ARG A 109 -0.37 9.48 -12.66
C ARG A 109 -0.10 8.24 -13.50
N TYR A 110 -0.75 8.10 -14.66
CA TYR A 110 -0.68 6.95 -15.55
C TYR A 110 0.75 6.47 -15.82
N GLY A 111 1.63 7.35 -16.27
CA GLY A 111 3.00 6.98 -16.64
C GLY A 111 3.83 6.42 -15.46
N ARG A 112 3.67 6.98 -14.27
CA ARG A 112 4.36 6.47 -13.06
C ARG A 112 3.86 5.09 -12.65
N ILE A 113 2.55 4.88 -12.68
CA ILE A 113 1.93 3.61 -12.31
C ILE A 113 2.27 2.54 -13.35
N LYS A 114 2.12 2.85 -14.64
CA LYS A 114 2.40 1.93 -15.75
C LYS A 114 3.85 1.42 -15.76
N ASN A 115 4.80 2.28 -15.46
CA ASN A 115 6.23 1.98 -15.56
C ASN A 115 6.85 1.45 -14.26
N ALA A 116 6.07 1.27 -13.20
CA ALA A 116 6.55 0.68 -11.96
C ALA A 116 6.97 -0.78 -12.15
N ASN A 117 7.92 -1.25 -11.34
CA ASN A 117 8.26 -2.67 -11.24
C ASN A 117 7.32 -3.40 -10.28
N LEU A 118 6.89 -2.71 -9.20
CA LEU A 118 5.98 -3.24 -8.19
C LEU A 118 4.93 -2.19 -7.85
N ILE A 119 3.67 -2.60 -7.87
CA ILE A 119 2.52 -1.79 -7.47
C ILE A 119 1.91 -2.40 -6.20
N ILE A 120 1.84 -1.60 -5.15
CA ILE A 120 1.27 -2.01 -3.86
C ILE A 120 0.01 -1.18 -3.59
N ASN A 121 -1.07 -1.84 -3.21
CA ASN A 121 -2.25 -1.20 -2.66
C ASN A 121 -2.80 -2.04 -1.50
N THR A 122 -2.75 -1.50 -0.29
CA THR A 122 -3.26 -2.17 0.91
C THR A 122 -4.58 -1.61 1.41
N SER A 123 -5.28 -0.85 0.55
CA SER A 123 -6.51 -0.11 0.84
C SER A 123 -7.51 -0.20 -0.31
N CYS A 124 -7.56 -1.35 -1.02
CA CYS A 124 -8.47 -1.53 -2.17
C CYS A 124 -9.95 -1.39 -1.76
N GLU A 125 -10.28 -1.67 -0.51
CA GLU A 125 -11.62 -1.48 0.06
C GLU A 125 -12.06 -0.01 0.14
N ASN A 126 -11.12 0.93 0.15
CA ASN A 126 -11.40 2.37 0.32
C ASN A 126 -11.47 3.13 -1.01
N MET A 127 -11.39 2.45 -2.16
CA MET A 127 -11.38 3.09 -3.47
C MET A 127 -12.11 2.26 -4.51
N LYS A 128 -12.26 2.81 -5.71
CA LYS A 128 -12.84 2.09 -6.87
C LYS A 128 -12.03 0.82 -7.18
N SER A 129 -12.70 -0.16 -7.76
CA SER A 129 -12.08 -1.42 -8.20
C SER A 129 -10.85 -1.17 -9.10
N MET A 130 -9.77 -1.90 -8.86
CA MET A 130 -8.49 -1.79 -9.59
C MET A 130 -8.64 -2.04 -11.10
N LYS A 131 -9.65 -2.78 -11.56
CA LYS A 131 -9.95 -2.95 -12.99
C LYS A 131 -10.24 -1.64 -13.73
N HIS A 132 -10.62 -0.57 -13.00
CA HIS A 132 -10.87 0.75 -13.55
C HIS A 132 -9.62 1.64 -13.64
N LEU A 133 -8.50 1.19 -13.06
CA LEU A 133 -7.24 1.91 -13.16
C LEU A 133 -6.56 1.58 -14.49
N SER A 134 -6.72 2.46 -15.48
CA SER A 134 -6.27 2.25 -16.87
C SER A 134 -4.78 1.91 -16.98
N ALA A 135 -3.95 2.54 -16.12
CA ALA A 135 -2.52 2.28 -16.08
C ALA A 135 -2.14 0.82 -15.83
N LEU A 136 -2.97 0.05 -15.12
CA LEU A 136 -2.72 -1.38 -14.86
C LEU A 136 -2.88 -2.24 -16.10
N LYS A 137 -3.77 -1.85 -17.02
CA LYS A 137 -4.02 -2.63 -18.26
C LYS A 137 -2.83 -2.70 -19.20
N GLU A 138 -1.94 -1.72 -19.11
CA GLU A 138 -0.74 -1.64 -19.94
C GLU A 138 0.56 -1.84 -19.16
N SER A 139 0.46 -2.06 -17.86
CA SER A 139 1.60 -2.33 -17.00
C SER A 139 2.07 -3.78 -17.17
N LYS A 140 3.35 -4.01 -16.89
CA LYS A 140 3.97 -5.34 -16.71
C LYS A 140 4.47 -5.51 -15.28
N ALA A 141 4.02 -4.67 -14.38
CA ALA A 141 4.43 -4.69 -12.99
C ALA A 141 3.97 -5.96 -12.26
N ILE A 142 4.70 -6.31 -11.25
CA ILE A 142 4.19 -7.17 -10.19
C ILE A 142 3.20 -6.32 -9.38
N PHE A 143 2.09 -6.93 -8.96
CA PHE A 143 1.15 -6.28 -8.06
C PHE A 143 1.06 -7.01 -6.72
N ALA A 144 0.81 -6.24 -5.66
CA ALA A 144 0.55 -6.71 -4.31
C ALA A 144 -0.64 -5.93 -3.74
N LEU A 145 -1.80 -6.54 -3.74
CA LEU A 145 -3.07 -5.88 -3.41
C LEU A 145 -3.70 -6.51 -2.18
N GLN A 146 -4.27 -5.66 -1.31
CA GLN A 146 -5.06 -6.11 -0.16
C GLN A 146 -6.45 -5.46 -0.19
N SER A 147 -7.45 -6.24 0.22
CA SER A 147 -8.80 -5.81 0.52
C SER A 147 -9.35 -6.58 1.73
N ASN A 148 -10.56 -6.30 2.18
CA ASN A 148 -11.15 -6.96 3.34
C ASN A 148 -12.67 -7.11 3.22
N ASN A 149 -13.28 -7.83 4.19
CA ASN A 149 -14.72 -7.95 4.34
C ASN A 149 -15.27 -7.20 5.57
N MET A 150 -14.55 -6.19 6.04
CA MET A 150 -14.87 -5.42 7.25
C MET A 150 -15.82 -4.27 6.92
N TYR A 151 -17.07 -4.58 6.59
CA TYR A 151 -18.11 -3.62 6.15
C TYR A 151 -18.48 -2.57 7.20
N GLU A 152 -18.18 -2.80 8.46
CA GLU A 152 -18.44 -1.88 9.57
C GLU A 152 -17.45 -0.70 9.64
N ILE A 153 -16.37 -0.74 8.85
CA ILE A 153 -15.38 0.35 8.81
C ILE A 153 -15.94 1.48 7.92
N HIS A 154 -16.10 2.66 8.50
CA HIS A 154 -16.86 3.79 7.96
C HIS A 154 -16.41 4.25 6.54
N ASP A 155 -15.11 4.14 6.22
CA ASP A 155 -14.57 4.64 4.95
C ASP A 155 -14.51 3.57 3.86
N SER A 156 -14.98 2.35 4.13
CA SER A 156 -14.91 1.25 3.18
C SER A 156 -16.07 1.31 2.19
N VAL A 157 -15.75 1.57 0.92
CA VAL A 157 -16.73 1.68 -0.17
C VAL A 157 -16.73 0.47 -1.12
N ASN A 158 -15.72 -0.42 -0.99
CA ASN A 158 -15.47 -1.51 -1.93
C ASN A 158 -14.94 -2.78 -1.24
N CYS A 159 -15.47 -3.10 -0.05
CA CYS A 159 -15.22 -4.38 0.62
C CYS A 159 -15.64 -5.55 -0.25
N VAL A 160 -14.99 -6.68 -0.06
CA VAL A 160 -15.30 -7.94 -0.76
C VAL A 160 -15.61 -9.05 0.22
N LYS A 161 -16.53 -9.97 -0.14
CA LYS A 161 -16.94 -11.08 0.74
C LYS A 161 -15.90 -12.19 0.82
N SER A 162 -15.10 -12.33 -0.22
CA SER A 162 -14.12 -13.42 -0.37
C SER A 162 -12.96 -13.03 -1.28
N ILE A 163 -11.90 -13.84 -1.26
CA ILE A 163 -10.77 -13.69 -2.16
C ILE A 163 -11.18 -13.86 -3.63
N ASP A 164 -12.18 -14.70 -3.93
CA ASP A 164 -12.72 -14.87 -5.29
C ASP A 164 -13.46 -13.63 -5.78
N GLU A 165 -14.16 -12.92 -4.90
CA GLU A 165 -14.74 -11.63 -5.22
C GLU A 165 -13.68 -10.57 -5.44
N PHE A 166 -12.60 -10.59 -4.65
CA PHE A 166 -11.48 -9.68 -4.83
C PHE A 166 -10.78 -9.88 -6.17
N LYS A 167 -10.59 -11.13 -6.61
CA LYS A 167 -10.04 -11.41 -7.95
C LYS A 167 -10.83 -10.79 -9.10
N LYS A 168 -12.15 -10.66 -8.97
CA LYS A 168 -13.00 -10.00 -9.98
C LYS A 168 -12.77 -8.49 -10.08
N GLN A 169 -12.06 -7.91 -9.15
CA GLN A 169 -11.68 -6.49 -9.14
C GLN A 169 -10.34 -6.22 -9.84
N LEU A 170 -9.65 -7.26 -10.29
CA LEU A 170 -8.41 -7.12 -11.05
C LEU A 170 -8.68 -6.79 -12.52
N PRO A 171 -7.74 -6.14 -13.24
CA PRO A 171 -7.80 -6.02 -14.68
C PRO A 171 -7.64 -7.39 -15.36
N ASP A 172 -8.17 -7.52 -16.60
CA ASP A 172 -8.25 -8.80 -17.30
C ASP A 172 -6.89 -9.43 -17.64
N ASN A 173 -5.82 -8.61 -17.70
CA ASN A 173 -4.45 -9.08 -17.93
C ASN A 173 -3.75 -9.59 -16.67
N ALA A 174 -4.35 -9.44 -15.49
CA ALA A 174 -3.74 -9.84 -14.23
C ALA A 174 -3.66 -11.37 -14.08
N LYS A 175 -2.49 -11.86 -13.71
CA LYS A 175 -2.23 -13.26 -13.36
C LYS A 175 -1.90 -13.35 -11.88
N VAL A 176 -2.79 -13.92 -11.09
CA VAL A 176 -2.57 -14.17 -9.66
C VAL A 176 -1.58 -15.32 -9.47
N ILE A 177 -0.57 -15.11 -8.64
CA ILE A 177 0.48 -16.10 -8.29
C ILE A 177 0.28 -16.57 -6.86
N VAL A 178 -0.09 -15.66 -5.94
CA VAL A 178 -0.31 -15.97 -4.52
C VAL A 178 -1.64 -15.42 -4.08
N GLU A 179 -2.38 -16.25 -3.37
CA GLU A 179 -3.59 -15.91 -2.64
C GLU A 179 -3.34 -16.15 -1.15
N ASP A 180 -3.62 -15.17 -0.30
CA ASP A 180 -3.44 -15.30 1.14
C ASP A 180 -4.59 -14.62 1.89
N THR A 181 -4.93 -15.17 3.05
CA THR A 181 -6.01 -14.65 3.89
C THR A 181 -5.56 -14.62 5.35
N ILE A 182 -5.71 -13.47 5.99
CA ILE A 182 -5.55 -13.30 7.43
C ILE A 182 -6.93 -13.01 8.01
N ALA A 183 -7.37 -13.82 8.95
CA ALA A 183 -8.59 -13.58 9.70
C ALA A 183 -8.29 -13.13 11.13
N ASP A 184 -9.15 -12.28 11.66
CA ASP A 184 -9.22 -11.88 13.06
C ASP A 184 -10.71 -11.74 13.48
N ASP A 185 -10.95 -11.25 14.68
CA ASP A 185 -12.29 -11.07 15.27
C ASP A 185 -13.16 -10.02 14.54
N ARG A 186 -12.55 -9.14 13.74
CA ARG A 186 -13.26 -8.12 12.94
C ARG A 186 -13.63 -8.60 11.55
N GLY A 187 -12.95 -9.64 11.04
CA GLY A 187 -13.17 -10.15 9.70
C GLY A 187 -11.92 -10.74 9.05
N ALA A 188 -11.89 -10.77 7.75
CA ALA A 188 -10.78 -11.29 6.96
C ALA A 188 -10.17 -10.21 6.07
N ARG A 189 -8.86 -10.21 5.96
CA ARG A 189 -8.09 -9.45 4.99
C ARG A 189 -7.51 -10.39 3.94
N PHE A 190 -7.82 -10.11 2.72
CA PHE A 190 -7.40 -10.86 1.54
C PHE A 190 -6.18 -10.20 0.90
N THR A 191 -5.22 -11.02 0.47
CA THR A 191 -4.02 -10.55 -0.24
C THR A 191 -3.89 -11.30 -1.56
N LEU A 192 -3.68 -10.54 -2.63
CA LEU A 192 -3.37 -11.06 -3.96
C LEU A 192 -2.01 -10.53 -4.41
N LEU A 193 -1.11 -11.44 -4.79
CA LEU A 193 0.13 -11.12 -5.49
C LEU A 193 0.07 -11.72 -6.89
N GLY A 194 0.61 -10.99 -7.85
CA GLY A 194 0.62 -11.47 -9.21
C GLY A 194 1.37 -10.55 -10.16
N GLN A 195 1.15 -10.74 -11.45
CA GLN A 195 1.76 -9.99 -12.53
C GLN A 195 0.66 -9.44 -13.46
N LEU A 196 0.89 -8.22 -13.95
CA LEU A 196 0.07 -7.55 -14.95
C LEU A 196 0.56 -7.83 -16.36
#